data_a886df2fe7a2b7143f5f49b3b84ebecf
#
_entry.id   a886df2fe7a2b7143f5f49b3b84ebecf
#
_cell.length_a   1.000
_cell.length_b   1.000
_cell.length_c   1.000
_cell.angle_alpha   90.00
_cell.angle_beta   90.00
_cell.angle_gamma   90.00
#
_symmetry.space_group_name_H-M   'P 1'
#
loop_
_entity.id
_entity.type
_entity.pdbx_description
1 polymer ?
#
loop_
_entity_poly.entity_id
_entity_poly.type
_entity_poly.pdbx_seq_one_letter_code
_entity_poly.pdbx_strand_id
1 'polypeptide(L)'
;MTLLYGAMLCSFAAMGQEDLVSAEDMLVEQQQINFQTFFFEALQQKAIGNYDKAVFALEACNDIDKNNTAVLFELSKNYDLLIKYTEAEYYVLKGLENDPMNIYMLRHLKEIKTKQNDYLGAIKVQRKIINLAPEEEADLVILYIKSGEIENATKLLKKLDDLNKLPEGLEALKESLLQKSDGPIEELSEPIIVENPKRKVDLLEEEYSLNQDYNTLVMLLEQQWKTKQYLELLKQSEQGIELYPAQPLLYLMNGRAQNSLRKYREAISIMEEGLDYILEDDELKSSFYKEFSLSYKAMGNNKMATSYYNKAIELGTEQ
;
A
#
# COMPACT_ATOMS: atom_id res chain seq x y z
N MET A 1 -50.14 78.98 -26.59
CA MET A 1 -49.41 78.58 -27.72
C MET A 1 -48.28 77.71 -27.22
N THR A 2 -48.43 76.45 -27.43
CA THR A 2 -47.51 75.38 -27.81
C THR A 2 -46.32 75.01 -26.90
N LEU A 3 -46.53 73.89 -26.28
CA LEU A 3 -45.61 72.72 -26.27
C LEU A 3 -44.28 72.85 -25.59
N LEU A 4 -44.16 72.19 -24.43
CA LEU A 4 -43.02 71.54 -23.96
C LEU A 4 -43.43 70.47 -22.89
N TYR A 5 -43.94 69.36 -23.41
CA TYR A 5 -44.03 68.09 -22.68
C TYR A 5 -43.22 67.08 -23.43
N GLY A 6 -42.19 66.58 -22.82
CA GLY A 6 -41.47 65.44 -23.43
C GLY A 6 -40.02 65.30 -23.02
N ALA A 7 -39.73 65.00 -21.80
CA ALA A 7 -38.42 64.35 -21.43
C ALA A 7 -38.41 63.98 -19.95
N MET A 8 -39.15 62.98 -19.58
CA MET A 8 -39.00 62.38 -18.24
C MET A 8 -39.52 60.94 -18.23
N LEU A 9 -38.82 60.07 -18.94
CA LEU A 9 -39.04 58.62 -18.88
C LEU A 9 -37.84 57.91 -19.51
N CYS A 10 -36.71 57.89 -18.86
CA CYS A 10 -35.63 56.97 -19.11
C CYS A 10 -34.61 57.02 -17.97
N SER A 11 -34.99 56.58 -16.80
CA SER A 11 -34.03 56.41 -15.69
C SER A 11 -34.54 55.38 -14.68
N PHE A 12 -34.99 54.23 -15.16
CA PHE A 12 -35.27 53.08 -14.29
C PHE A 12 -34.99 51.76 -15.05
N ALA A 13 -33.77 51.52 -15.39
CA ALA A 13 -33.35 50.19 -15.86
C ALA A 13 -31.85 50.01 -15.61
N ALA A 14 -31.44 50.21 -14.36
CA ALA A 14 -30.13 49.79 -13.88
C ALA A 14 -30.26 49.33 -12.44
N MET A 15 -31.18 48.40 -12.20
CA MET A 15 -31.22 47.64 -10.95
C MET A 15 -30.94 46.18 -11.29
N GLY A 16 -29.76 45.74 -10.88
CA GLY A 16 -29.49 44.37 -10.44
C GLY A 16 -29.72 43.30 -11.50
N GLN A 17 -28.80 43.11 -12.39
CA GLN A 17 -28.49 41.75 -12.79
C GLN A 17 -27.83 41.08 -11.55
N GLU A 18 -28.66 40.67 -10.60
CA GLU A 18 -28.25 39.55 -9.76
C GLU A 18 -28.09 38.38 -10.71
N ASP A 19 -26.85 37.94 -10.93
CA ASP A 19 -26.55 36.70 -11.62
C ASP A 19 -27.31 35.59 -10.87
N LEU A 20 -28.45 35.20 -11.42
CA LEU A 20 -29.21 34.03 -10.95
C LEU A 20 -28.27 32.82 -11.18
N VAL A 21 -27.52 32.43 -10.16
CA VAL A 21 -26.76 31.21 -10.15
C VAL A 21 -27.69 30.09 -10.59
N SER A 22 -27.37 29.46 -11.71
CA SER A 22 -28.21 28.41 -12.25
C SER A 22 -28.25 27.22 -11.27
N ALA A 23 -29.33 26.44 -11.30
CA ALA A 23 -29.40 25.21 -10.50
C ALA A 23 -28.24 24.24 -10.85
N GLU A 24 -27.73 24.33 -12.07
CA GLU A 24 -26.61 23.57 -12.56
C GLU A 24 -25.29 24.06 -11.94
N ASP A 25 -25.07 25.36 -11.83
CA ASP A 25 -23.91 25.94 -11.15
C ASP A 25 -23.88 25.59 -9.66
N MET A 26 -25.03 25.63 -8.99
CA MET A 26 -25.13 25.20 -7.57
C MET A 26 -24.83 23.72 -7.40
N LEU A 27 -25.22 22.87 -8.34
CA LEU A 27 -24.91 21.44 -8.28
C LEU A 27 -23.41 21.20 -8.45
N VAL A 28 -22.75 21.89 -9.40
CA VAL A 28 -21.31 21.81 -9.61
C VAL A 28 -20.55 22.29 -8.38
N GLU A 29 -20.96 23.40 -7.78
CA GLU A 29 -20.36 23.92 -6.55
C GLU A 29 -20.49 22.92 -5.39
N GLN A 30 -21.67 22.31 -5.23
CA GLN A 30 -21.89 21.29 -4.21
C GLN A 30 -21.02 20.05 -4.43
N GLN A 31 -20.86 19.59 -5.67
CA GLN A 31 -19.96 18.48 -6.00
C GLN A 31 -18.51 18.82 -5.65
N GLN A 32 -18.07 20.05 -5.92
CA GLN A 32 -16.72 20.49 -5.58
C GLN A 32 -16.48 20.55 -4.07
N ILE A 33 -17.47 21.03 -3.29
CA ILE A 33 -17.42 21.03 -1.82
C ILE A 33 -17.36 19.60 -1.29
N ASN A 34 -18.17 18.70 -1.82
CA ASN A 34 -18.18 17.30 -1.44
C ASN A 34 -16.83 16.63 -1.73
N PHE A 35 -16.27 16.86 -2.92
CA PHE A 35 -14.93 16.37 -3.29
C PHE A 35 -13.87 16.83 -2.30
N GLN A 36 -13.83 18.12 -1.99
CA GLN A 36 -12.85 18.65 -1.03
C GLN A 36 -13.04 18.03 0.37
N THR A 37 -14.26 17.88 0.81
CA THR A 37 -14.60 17.30 2.11
C THR A 37 -14.10 15.86 2.20
N PHE A 38 -14.43 15.02 1.21
CA PHE A 38 -13.97 13.63 1.18
C PHE A 38 -12.44 13.51 1.04
N PHE A 39 -11.82 14.39 0.24
CA PHE A 39 -10.38 14.37 0.09
C PHE A 39 -9.65 14.72 1.38
N PHE A 40 -10.12 15.73 2.12
CA PHE A 40 -9.59 16.06 3.44
C PHE A 40 -9.82 14.95 4.46
N GLU A 41 -11.01 14.35 4.45
CA GLU A 41 -11.29 13.19 5.31
C GLU A 41 -10.32 12.04 5.02
N ALA A 42 -10.09 11.73 3.76
CA ALA A 42 -9.14 10.70 3.37
C ALA A 42 -7.72 10.97 3.90
N LEU A 43 -7.24 12.21 3.77
CA LEU A 43 -5.92 12.58 4.27
C LEU A 43 -5.84 12.48 5.81
N GLN A 44 -6.91 12.85 6.52
CA GLN A 44 -6.98 12.70 7.97
C GLN A 44 -6.97 11.23 8.39
N GLN A 45 -7.79 10.40 7.75
CA GLN A 45 -7.86 8.97 8.04
C GLN A 45 -6.52 8.29 7.76
N LYS A 46 -5.86 8.63 6.65
CA LYS A 46 -4.51 8.16 6.34
C LYS A 46 -3.50 8.56 7.41
N ALA A 47 -3.53 9.82 7.88
CA ALA A 47 -2.59 10.33 8.87
C ALA A 47 -2.67 9.61 10.22
N ILE A 48 -3.82 9.02 10.55
CA ILE A 48 -4.03 8.23 11.77
C ILE A 48 -4.00 6.72 11.52
N GLY A 49 -3.55 6.28 10.33
CA GLY A 49 -3.41 4.87 9.98
C GLY A 49 -4.69 4.15 9.58
N ASN A 50 -5.82 4.83 9.46
CA ASN A 50 -7.11 4.25 9.05
C ASN A 50 -7.22 4.19 7.52
N TYR A 51 -6.41 3.34 6.89
CA TYR A 51 -6.27 3.31 5.43
C TYR A 51 -7.53 2.85 4.71
N ASP A 52 -8.32 1.93 5.28
CA ASP A 52 -9.62 1.52 4.72
C ASP A 52 -10.61 2.69 4.66
N LYS A 53 -10.70 3.50 5.73
CA LYS A 53 -11.54 4.70 5.72
C LYS A 53 -11.02 5.76 4.76
N ALA A 54 -9.68 5.86 4.63
CA ALA A 54 -9.08 6.75 3.65
C ALA A 54 -9.43 6.33 2.22
N VAL A 55 -9.38 5.03 1.91
CA VAL A 55 -9.81 4.47 0.63
C VAL A 55 -11.28 4.80 0.37
N PHE A 56 -12.18 4.51 1.32
CA PHE A 56 -13.61 4.81 1.18
C PHE A 56 -13.87 6.28 0.82
N ALA A 57 -13.23 7.22 1.52
CA ALA A 57 -13.35 8.64 1.23
C ALA A 57 -12.75 9.01 -0.15
N LEU A 58 -11.63 8.39 -0.54
CA LEU A 58 -11.02 8.59 -1.86
C LEU A 58 -11.87 8.02 -3.00
N GLU A 59 -12.54 6.90 -2.79
CA GLU A 59 -13.47 6.34 -3.77
C GLU A 59 -14.67 7.28 -3.99
N ALA A 60 -15.20 7.89 -2.93
CA ALA A 60 -16.20 8.95 -3.07
C ALA A 60 -15.67 10.16 -3.87
N CYS A 61 -14.40 10.54 -3.71
CA CYS A 61 -13.76 11.55 -4.57
C CYS A 61 -13.67 11.06 -6.03
N ASN A 62 -13.28 9.80 -6.24
CA ASN A 62 -13.13 9.22 -7.57
C ASN A 62 -14.47 9.07 -8.29
N ASP A 63 -15.58 8.92 -7.59
CA ASP A 63 -16.93 8.93 -8.17
C ASP A 63 -17.34 10.34 -8.67
N ILE A 64 -16.86 11.38 -8.01
CA ILE A 64 -17.09 12.78 -8.42
C ILE A 64 -16.18 13.14 -9.60
N ASP A 65 -14.89 12.79 -9.54
CA ASP A 65 -13.89 13.06 -10.58
C ASP A 65 -13.01 11.83 -10.83
N LYS A 66 -13.47 10.97 -11.75
CA LYS A 66 -12.89 9.63 -12.03
C LYS A 66 -11.46 9.63 -12.54
N ASN A 67 -10.99 10.74 -13.07
CA ASN A 67 -9.66 10.85 -13.68
C ASN A 67 -8.74 11.78 -12.89
N ASN A 68 -9.09 12.11 -11.66
CA ASN A 68 -8.25 12.96 -10.83
C ASN A 68 -6.96 12.24 -10.44
N THR A 69 -5.87 12.66 -11.04
CA THR A 69 -4.55 12.04 -10.85
C THR A 69 -4.10 12.00 -9.40
N ALA A 70 -4.44 13.03 -8.60
CA ALA A 70 -4.10 13.07 -7.18
C ALA A 70 -4.90 12.02 -6.38
N VAL A 71 -6.20 11.87 -6.67
CA VAL A 71 -7.06 10.85 -6.06
C VAL A 71 -6.56 9.44 -6.41
N LEU A 72 -6.30 9.19 -7.69
CA LEU A 72 -5.77 7.89 -8.15
C LEU A 72 -4.45 7.54 -7.47
N PHE A 73 -3.56 8.52 -7.30
CA PHE A 73 -2.29 8.30 -6.62
C PHE A 73 -2.47 8.07 -5.12
N GLU A 74 -3.36 8.81 -4.45
CA GLU A 74 -3.66 8.57 -3.04
C GLU A 74 -4.36 7.22 -2.83
N LEU A 75 -5.28 6.79 -3.72
CA LEU A 75 -5.85 5.45 -3.70
C LEU A 75 -4.76 4.38 -3.79
N SER A 76 -3.87 4.51 -4.77
CA SER A 76 -2.74 3.57 -4.91
C SER A 76 -1.91 3.48 -3.64
N LYS A 77 -1.56 4.62 -3.03
CA LYS A 77 -0.78 4.64 -1.79
C LYS A 77 -1.52 4.00 -0.62
N ASN A 78 -2.81 4.24 -0.46
CA ASN A 78 -3.57 3.63 0.62
C ASN A 78 -3.77 2.13 0.40
N TYR A 79 -4.00 1.67 -0.82
CA TYR A 79 -4.05 0.24 -1.13
C TYR A 79 -2.68 -0.46 -0.92
N ASP A 80 -1.57 0.20 -1.25
CA ASP A 80 -0.22 -0.29 -0.93
C ASP A 80 -0.02 -0.44 0.59
N LEU A 81 -0.48 0.54 1.36
CA LEU A 81 -0.49 0.53 2.82
C LEU A 81 -1.36 -0.60 3.41
N LEU A 82 -2.42 -0.98 2.72
CA LEU A 82 -3.28 -2.13 3.05
C LEU A 82 -2.72 -3.47 2.53
N ILE A 83 -1.53 -3.48 1.90
CA ILE A 83 -0.91 -4.67 1.30
C ILE A 83 -1.74 -5.23 0.13
N LYS A 84 -2.69 -4.47 -0.36
CA LYS A 84 -3.50 -4.77 -1.54
C LYS A 84 -2.75 -4.30 -2.80
N TYR A 85 -1.68 -5.03 -3.14
CA TYR A 85 -0.74 -4.60 -4.19
C TYR A 85 -1.34 -4.61 -5.60
N THR A 86 -2.32 -5.45 -5.86
CA THR A 86 -3.02 -5.51 -7.15
C THR A 86 -3.84 -4.25 -7.39
N GLU A 87 -4.60 -3.81 -6.40
CA GLU A 87 -5.38 -2.58 -6.42
C GLU A 87 -4.46 -1.35 -6.44
N ALA A 88 -3.40 -1.37 -5.63
CA ALA A 88 -2.40 -0.31 -5.65
C ALA A 88 -1.78 -0.13 -7.04
N GLU A 89 -1.42 -1.22 -7.70
CA GLU A 89 -0.92 -1.22 -9.07
C GLU A 89 -1.95 -0.68 -10.07
N TYR A 90 -3.20 -1.13 -9.97
CA TYR A 90 -4.27 -0.66 -10.84
C TYR A 90 -4.42 0.87 -10.79
N TYR A 91 -4.49 1.44 -9.59
CA TYR A 91 -4.69 2.88 -9.45
C TYR A 91 -3.48 3.71 -9.86
N VAL A 92 -2.24 3.26 -9.59
CA VAL A 92 -1.05 4.00 -10.05
C VAL A 92 -0.89 3.93 -11.56
N LEU A 93 -1.22 2.80 -12.19
CA LEU A 93 -1.19 2.67 -13.65
C LEU A 93 -2.23 3.60 -14.29
N LYS A 94 -3.44 3.65 -13.73
CA LYS A 94 -4.48 4.57 -14.19
C LYS A 94 -4.07 6.05 -14.04
N GLY A 95 -3.38 6.39 -12.94
CA GLY A 95 -2.79 7.73 -12.79
C GLY A 95 -1.70 8.02 -13.81
N LEU A 96 -0.88 7.04 -14.17
CA LEU A 96 0.17 7.14 -15.18
C LEU A 96 -0.38 7.21 -16.62
N GLU A 97 -1.63 6.81 -16.88
CA GLU A 97 -2.30 7.08 -18.16
C GLU A 97 -2.48 8.59 -18.38
N ASN A 98 -2.77 9.34 -17.31
CA ASN A 98 -2.94 10.80 -17.37
C ASN A 98 -1.59 11.54 -17.37
N ASP A 99 -0.59 11.04 -16.63
CA ASP A 99 0.74 11.63 -16.52
C ASP A 99 1.83 10.54 -16.60
N PRO A 100 2.18 10.07 -17.80
CA PRO A 100 3.10 8.95 -18.01
C PRO A 100 4.53 9.17 -17.51
N MET A 101 4.92 10.43 -17.30
CA MET A 101 6.26 10.81 -16.88
C MET A 101 6.32 11.24 -15.41
N ASN A 102 5.28 11.01 -14.64
CA ASN A 102 5.24 11.32 -13.23
C ASN A 102 6.21 10.43 -12.45
N ILE A 103 7.34 11.01 -12.08
CA ILE A 103 8.43 10.29 -11.44
C ILE A 103 8.01 9.70 -10.07
N TYR A 104 7.14 10.38 -9.33
CA TYR A 104 6.66 9.91 -8.03
C TYR A 104 5.78 8.67 -8.18
N MET A 105 4.90 8.65 -9.19
CA MET A 105 4.08 7.49 -9.51
C MET A 105 4.91 6.34 -10.06
N LEU A 106 5.92 6.62 -10.89
CA LEU A 106 6.83 5.59 -11.40
C LEU A 106 7.63 4.94 -10.26
N ARG A 107 8.17 5.74 -9.32
CA ARG A 107 8.86 5.20 -8.15
C ARG A 107 7.93 4.32 -7.30
N HIS A 108 6.71 4.79 -7.06
CA HIS A 108 5.71 4.02 -6.33
C HIS A 108 5.34 2.71 -7.05
N LEU A 109 5.14 2.74 -8.38
CA LEU A 109 4.90 1.52 -9.17
C LEU A 109 6.07 0.54 -9.08
N LYS A 110 7.32 1.02 -9.13
CA LYS A 110 8.52 0.19 -8.92
C LYS A 110 8.48 -0.51 -7.56
N GLU A 111 8.13 0.21 -6.50
CA GLU A 111 8.02 -0.33 -5.15
C GLU A 111 6.94 -1.41 -5.06
N ILE A 112 5.74 -1.15 -5.59
CA ILE A 112 4.65 -2.14 -5.65
C ILE A 112 5.11 -3.40 -6.38
N LYS A 113 5.72 -3.26 -7.57
CA LYS A 113 6.26 -4.39 -8.34
C LYS A 113 7.30 -5.19 -7.55
N THR A 114 8.14 -4.49 -6.79
CA THR A 114 9.15 -5.12 -5.93
C THR A 114 8.51 -5.89 -4.77
N LYS A 115 7.46 -5.34 -4.15
CA LYS A 115 6.69 -6.01 -3.08
C LYS A 115 5.93 -7.23 -3.59
N GLN A 116 5.46 -7.21 -4.83
CA GLN A 116 4.86 -8.36 -5.53
C GLN A 116 5.90 -9.42 -5.96
N ASN A 117 7.21 -9.19 -5.77
CA ASN A 117 8.32 -9.97 -6.33
C ASN A 117 8.35 -9.97 -7.88
N ASP A 118 7.66 -9.05 -8.54
CA ASP A 118 7.75 -8.83 -9.98
C ASP A 118 8.98 -7.98 -10.32
N TYR A 119 10.17 -8.56 -10.12
CA TYR A 119 11.43 -7.85 -10.34
C TYR A 119 11.66 -7.47 -11.79
N LEU A 120 11.15 -8.27 -12.74
CA LEU A 120 11.23 -7.94 -14.16
C LEU A 120 10.35 -6.73 -14.51
N GLY A 121 9.16 -6.65 -13.91
CA GLY A 121 8.30 -5.46 -13.98
C GLY A 121 8.97 -4.24 -13.34
N ALA A 122 9.55 -4.39 -12.15
CA ALA A 122 10.28 -3.34 -11.46
C ALA A 122 11.46 -2.81 -12.29
N ILE A 123 12.25 -3.70 -12.95
CA ILE A 123 13.35 -3.32 -13.86
C ILE A 123 12.82 -2.48 -15.04
N LYS A 124 11.69 -2.86 -15.62
CA LYS A 124 11.07 -2.08 -16.72
C LYS A 124 10.69 -0.68 -16.27
N VAL A 125 10.13 -0.55 -15.07
CA VAL A 125 9.75 0.75 -14.48
C VAL A 125 11.00 1.56 -14.14
N GLN A 126 12.02 0.94 -13.51
CA GLN A 126 13.28 1.62 -13.18
C GLN A 126 13.97 2.19 -14.40
N ARG A 127 13.94 1.50 -15.56
CA ARG A 127 14.48 2.04 -16.81
C ARG A 127 13.75 3.31 -17.29
N LYS A 128 12.43 3.43 -17.01
CA LYS A 128 11.70 4.67 -17.28
C LYS A 128 12.13 5.78 -16.31
N ILE A 129 12.34 5.45 -15.03
CA ILE A 129 12.82 6.40 -14.02
C ILE A 129 14.19 6.96 -14.41
N ILE A 130 15.13 6.11 -14.85
CA ILE A 130 16.49 6.51 -15.25
C ILE A 130 16.48 7.52 -16.41
N ASN A 131 15.50 7.45 -17.31
CA ASN A 131 15.35 8.46 -18.37
C ASN A 131 15.01 9.86 -17.81
N LEU A 132 14.42 9.94 -16.62
CA LEU A 132 14.02 11.17 -15.94
C LEU A 132 15.03 11.57 -14.85
N ALA A 133 15.62 10.59 -14.19
CA ALA A 133 16.56 10.70 -13.08
C ALA A 133 17.73 9.70 -13.29
N PRO A 134 18.72 10.05 -14.15
CA PRO A 134 19.85 9.17 -14.46
C PRO A 134 20.69 8.76 -13.25
N GLU A 135 20.65 9.53 -12.19
CA GLU A 135 21.33 9.24 -10.92
C GLU A 135 20.79 7.99 -10.21
N GLU A 136 19.58 7.56 -10.52
CA GLU A 136 18.96 6.34 -9.95
C GLU A 136 19.34 5.06 -10.72
N GLU A 137 20.33 5.10 -11.63
CA GLU A 137 20.77 3.92 -12.38
C GLU A 137 21.27 2.79 -11.47
N ALA A 138 21.85 3.13 -10.32
CA ALA A 138 22.38 2.16 -9.37
C ALA A 138 21.30 1.26 -8.75
N ASP A 139 20.05 1.71 -8.67
CA ASP A 139 18.91 0.91 -8.18
C ASP A 139 18.68 -0.37 -9.00
N LEU A 140 19.06 -0.37 -10.29
CA LEU A 140 18.97 -1.57 -11.13
C LEU A 140 19.87 -2.70 -10.64
N VAL A 141 20.97 -2.45 -9.92
CA VAL A 141 21.86 -3.48 -9.43
C VAL A 141 21.09 -4.45 -8.53
N ILE A 142 20.38 -3.90 -7.56
CA ILE A 142 19.60 -4.70 -6.60
C ILE A 142 18.44 -5.43 -7.30
N LEU A 143 17.79 -4.80 -8.26
CA LEU A 143 16.69 -5.42 -9.01
C LEU A 143 17.21 -6.57 -9.88
N TYR A 144 18.38 -6.43 -10.55
CA TYR A 144 19.01 -7.50 -11.30
C TYR A 144 19.40 -8.69 -10.42
N ILE A 145 19.93 -8.43 -9.21
CA ILE A 145 20.25 -9.51 -8.27
C ILE A 145 18.96 -10.23 -7.85
N LYS A 146 17.91 -9.49 -7.49
CA LYS A 146 16.62 -10.06 -7.07
C LYS A 146 15.93 -10.84 -8.20
N SER A 147 16.12 -10.45 -9.46
CA SER A 147 15.60 -11.18 -10.62
C SER A 147 16.47 -12.38 -11.04
N GLY A 148 17.66 -12.58 -10.41
CA GLY A 148 18.61 -13.60 -10.81
C GLY A 148 19.53 -13.22 -11.98
N GLU A 149 19.45 -11.98 -12.47
CA GLU A 149 20.26 -11.47 -13.57
C GLU A 149 21.66 -11.02 -13.11
N ILE A 150 22.42 -11.93 -12.48
CA ILE A 150 23.71 -11.62 -11.82
C ILE A 150 24.73 -11.02 -12.78
N GLU A 151 24.75 -11.49 -14.02
CA GLU A 151 25.65 -10.95 -15.05
C GLU A 151 25.37 -9.47 -15.34
N ASN A 152 24.09 -9.08 -15.44
CA ASN A 152 23.68 -7.69 -15.66
C ASN A 152 24.03 -6.81 -14.44
N ALA A 153 23.81 -7.32 -13.22
CA ALA A 153 24.22 -6.65 -12.00
C ALA A 153 25.74 -6.38 -11.96
N THR A 154 26.56 -7.42 -12.27
CA THR A 154 28.02 -7.31 -12.28
C THR A 154 28.52 -6.33 -13.35
N LYS A 155 27.93 -6.36 -14.55
CA LYS A 155 28.26 -5.41 -15.61
C LYS A 155 27.95 -3.96 -15.22
N LEU A 156 26.79 -3.75 -14.57
CA LEU A 156 26.37 -2.42 -14.15
C LEU A 156 27.26 -1.90 -13.01
N LEU A 157 27.60 -2.74 -12.04
CA LEU A 157 28.54 -2.38 -10.96
C LEU A 157 29.90 -1.94 -11.49
N LYS A 158 30.47 -2.69 -12.46
CA LYS A 158 31.73 -2.31 -13.11
C LYS A 158 31.61 -0.96 -13.83
N LYS A 159 30.53 -0.78 -14.60
CA LYS A 159 30.25 0.50 -15.31
C LYS A 159 30.18 1.68 -14.34
N LEU A 160 29.44 1.55 -13.24
CA LEU A 160 29.29 2.62 -12.24
C LEU A 160 30.63 2.92 -11.54
N ASP A 161 31.44 1.92 -11.26
CA ASP A 161 32.76 2.07 -10.67
C ASP A 161 33.72 2.80 -11.62
N ASP A 162 33.81 2.36 -12.89
CA ASP A 162 34.64 3.00 -13.92
C ASP A 162 34.28 4.49 -14.12
N LEU A 163 33.03 4.85 -13.86
CA LEU A 163 32.52 6.22 -13.96
C LEU A 163 32.64 7.02 -12.63
N ASN A 164 33.18 6.44 -11.59
CA ASN A 164 33.18 7.00 -10.21
C ASN A 164 31.76 7.40 -9.73
N LYS A 165 30.75 6.61 -10.08
CA LYS A 165 29.34 6.77 -9.72
C LYS A 165 28.80 5.64 -8.86
N LEU A 166 29.67 4.75 -8.37
CA LEU A 166 29.25 3.66 -7.51
C LEU A 166 28.86 4.23 -6.13
N PRO A 167 27.61 4.02 -5.66
CA PRO A 167 27.19 4.48 -4.33
C PRO A 167 27.95 3.74 -3.23
N GLU A 168 28.24 4.45 -2.12
CA GLU A 168 28.70 3.83 -0.87
C GLU A 168 27.73 2.68 -0.49
N GLY A 169 28.27 1.55 -0.12
CA GLY A 169 27.48 0.36 0.21
C GLY A 169 27.32 -0.66 -0.93
N LEU A 170 27.58 -0.32 -2.18
CA LEU A 170 27.65 -1.28 -3.29
C LEU A 170 29.06 -1.81 -3.55
N GLU A 171 30.09 -1.24 -2.94
CA GLU A 171 31.50 -1.68 -3.10
C GLU A 171 31.71 -3.12 -2.60
N ALA A 172 31.21 -3.44 -1.41
CA ALA A 172 31.30 -4.79 -0.85
C ALA A 172 30.56 -5.81 -1.72
N LEU A 173 29.43 -5.41 -2.31
CA LEU A 173 28.67 -6.24 -3.24
C LEU A 173 29.44 -6.45 -4.54
N LYS A 174 30.06 -5.40 -5.09
CA LYS A 174 30.94 -5.50 -6.27
C LYS A 174 32.07 -6.48 -6.03
N GLU A 175 32.79 -6.35 -4.92
CA GLU A 175 33.89 -7.26 -4.58
C GLU A 175 33.43 -8.71 -4.45
N SER A 176 32.32 -8.95 -3.78
CA SER A 176 31.72 -10.27 -3.62
C SER A 176 31.33 -10.92 -4.95
N LEU A 177 30.76 -10.17 -5.88
CA LEU A 177 30.34 -10.67 -7.18
C LEU A 177 31.54 -10.88 -8.14
N LEU A 178 32.59 -10.05 -8.04
CA LEU A 178 33.78 -10.17 -8.87
C LEU A 178 34.70 -11.33 -8.43
N GLN A 179 34.85 -11.57 -7.11
CA GLN A 179 35.65 -12.69 -6.60
C GLN A 179 35.05 -14.05 -7.00
N LYS A 180 33.75 -14.13 -7.25
CA LYS A 180 33.07 -15.36 -7.70
C LYS A 180 33.14 -15.60 -9.19
N SER A 181 33.54 -14.61 -10.01
CA SER A 181 33.66 -14.75 -11.46
C SER A 181 34.96 -15.45 -11.89
N ASP A 182 35.96 -15.57 -11.02
CA ASP A 182 37.29 -16.14 -11.35
C ASP A 182 37.49 -17.59 -10.86
N GLY A 183 36.47 -18.23 -10.28
CA GLY A 183 36.50 -19.65 -9.86
C GLY A 183 35.65 -20.55 -10.76
N PRO A 184 35.90 -21.89 -10.79
CA PRO A 184 35.00 -22.81 -11.47
C PRO A 184 33.59 -22.65 -10.87
N ILE A 185 32.59 -22.60 -11.73
CA ILE A 185 31.17 -22.47 -11.37
C ILE A 185 30.80 -23.75 -10.59
N GLU A 186 31.04 -23.76 -9.28
CA GLU A 186 30.24 -24.60 -8.41
C GLU A 186 28.82 -24.06 -8.45
N GLU A 187 27.94 -24.95 -8.81
CA GLU A 187 26.51 -24.74 -8.92
C GLU A 187 26.00 -23.92 -7.71
N LEU A 188 25.76 -22.61 -7.91
CA LEU A 188 25.23 -21.73 -6.88
C LEU A 188 23.80 -22.17 -6.60
N SER A 189 23.67 -23.15 -5.73
CA SER A 189 22.38 -23.69 -5.28
C SER A 189 21.59 -22.75 -4.35
N GLU A 190 22.05 -21.49 -4.13
CA GLU A 190 21.24 -20.50 -3.43
C GLU A 190 21.55 -19.07 -3.92
N PRO A 191 20.53 -18.21 -4.13
CA PRO A 191 20.76 -16.79 -4.41
C PRO A 191 21.49 -16.15 -3.23
N ILE A 192 22.55 -15.37 -3.50
CA ILE A 192 23.43 -14.72 -2.49
C ILE A 192 22.77 -13.59 -1.72
N ILE A 193 21.49 -13.41 -1.88
CA ILE A 193 20.64 -12.85 -0.86
C ILE A 193 19.81 -14.02 -0.31
N VAL A 194 20.47 -14.92 0.41
CA VAL A 194 19.75 -15.52 1.53
C VAL A 194 19.45 -14.34 2.44
N GLU A 195 18.29 -13.73 2.22
CA GLU A 195 17.65 -13.03 3.32
C GLU A 195 17.64 -14.04 4.45
N ASN A 196 18.64 -13.96 5.34
CA ASN A 196 18.52 -14.68 6.59
C ASN A 196 17.21 -14.16 7.18
N PRO A 197 16.14 -14.99 7.19
CA PRO A 197 14.80 -14.50 7.56
C PRO A 197 14.82 -13.84 8.95
N LYS A 198 15.76 -14.26 9.79
CA LYS A 198 16.01 -13.69 11.10
C LYS A 198 16.66 -12.30 10.99
N ARG A 199 17.62 -12.09 10.10
CA ARG A 199 18.23 -10.77 9.89
C ARG A 199 17.24 -9.75 9.33
N LYS A 200 16.26 -10.19 8.53
CA LYS A 200 15.18 -9.33 8.05
C LYS A 200 14.26 -8.90 9.18
N VAL A 201 13.95 -9.79 10.13
CA VAL A 201 13.21 -9.43 11.35
C VAL A 201 13.99 -8.38 12.14
N ASP A 202 15.30 -8.61 12.40
CA ASP A 202 16.14 -7.70 13.18
C ASP A 202 16.17 -6.27 12.55
N LEU A 203 16.29 -6.20 11.22
CA LEU A 203 16.27 -4.91 10.48
C LEU A 203 14.91 -4.21 10.56
N LEU A 204 13.80 -4.95 10.42
CA LEU A 204 12.46 -4.40 10.54
C LEU A 204 12.14 -3.97 11.98
N GLU A 205 12.65 -4.68 12.99
CA GLU A 205 12.53 -4.27 14.39
C GLU A 205 13.29 -2.96 14.66
N GLU A 206 14.51 -2.82 14.14
CA GLU A 206 15.28 -1.59 14.23
C GLU A 206 14.55 -0.43 13.55
N GLU A 207 14.09 -0.62 12.31
CA GLU A 207 13.34 0.38 11.56
C GLU A 207 12.05 0.79 12.26
N TYR A 208 11.27 -0.18 12.74
CA TYR A 208 10.03 0.08 13.48
C TYR A 208 10.30 0.82 14.80
N SER A 209 11.39 0.50 15.47
CA SER A 209 11.77 1.19 16.72
C SER A 209 12.04 2.69 16.53
N LEU A 210 12.48 3.09 15.33
CA LEU A 210 12.82 4.48 14.99
C LEU A 210 11.61 5.30 14.57
N ASN A 211 10.70 4.76 13.79
CA ASN A 211 9.61 5.51 13.15
C ASN A 211 8.21 5.10 13.59
N GLN A 212 8.04 3.95 14.22
CA GLN A 212 6.75 3.38 14.68
C GLN A 212 5.66 3.44 13.60
N ASP A 213 6.06 3.26 12.32
CA ASP A 213 5.15 3.31 11.18
C ASP A 213 4.35 2.01 11.06
N TYR A 214 3.05 2.13 10.74
CA TYR A 214 2.15 0.99 10.61
C TYR A 214 2.61 -0.03 9.55
N ASN A 215 3.14 0.44 8.42
CA ASN A 215 3.57 -0.48 7.37
C ASN A 215 4.78 -1.29 7.78
N THR A 216 5.76 -0.65 8.39
CA THR A 216 6.92 -1.32 8.94
C THR A 216 6.49 -2.34 9.98
N LEU A 217 5.48 -2.02 10.82
CA LEU A 217 4.88 -2.98 11.74
C LEU A 217 4.27 -4.17 11.01
N VAL A 218 3.45 -3.95 9.99
CA VAL A 218 2.83 -5.04 9.21
C VAL A 218 3.90 -5.93 8.59
N MET A 219 4.92 -5.35 7.95
CA MET A 219 6.03 -6.10 7.37
C MET A 219 6.79 -6.93 8.41
N LEU A 220 6.99 -6.36 9.60
CA LEU A 220 7.61 -7.04 10.74
C LEU A 220 6.77 -8.23 11.20
N LEU A 221 5.46 -8.02 11.43
CA LEU A 221 4.54 -9.08 11.87
C LEU A 221 4.45 -10.22 10.84
N GLU A 222 4.38 -9.90 9.56
CA GLU A 222 4.42 -10.92 8.50
C GLU A 222 5.72 -11.72 8.50
N GLN A 223 6.85 -11.04 8.67
CA GLN A 223 8.14 -11.72 8.69
C GLN A 223 8.29 -12.59 9.94
N GLN A 224 7.85 -12.11 11.10
CA GLN A 224 7.80 -12.90 12.34
C GLN A 224 6.88 -14.13 12.19
N TRP A 225 5.73 -13.97 11.49
CA TRP A 225 4.86 -15.10 11.15
C TRP A 225 5.56 -16.13 10.27
N LYS A 226 6.19 -15.69 9.15
CA LYS A 226 6.94 -16.56 8.23
C LYS A 226 8.09 -17.30 8.92
N THR A 227 8.75 -16.65 9.88
CA THR A 227 9.88 -17.22 10.65
C THR A 227 9.46 -17.95 11.93
N LYS A 228 8.13 -18.06 12.17
CA LYS A 228 7.55 -18.74 13.34
C LYS A 228 7.97 -18.14 14.69
N GLN A 229 8.25 -16.86 14.73
CA GLN A 229 8.57 -16.11 15.94
C GLN A 229 7.26 -15.67 16.63
N TYR A 230 6.48 -16.65 17.10
CA TYR A 230 5.11 -16.42 17.55
C TYR A 230 4.98 -15.62 18.86
N LEU A 231 5.99 -15.64 19.73
CA LEU A 231 6.01 -14.85 20.95
C LEU A 231 6.26 -13.37 20.63
N GLU A 232 7.20 -13.09 19.76
CA GLU A 232 7.52 -11.76 19.28
C GLU A 232 6.34 -11.18 18.48
N LEU A 233 5.75 -11.98 17.58
CA LEU A 233 4.55 -11.64 16.84
C LEU A 233 3.38 -11.26 17.77
N LEU A 234 3.15 -12.04 18.81
CA LEU A 234 2.11 -11.75 19.81
C LEU A 234 2.36 -10.39 20.46
N LYS A 235 3.56 -10.18 21.00
CA LYS A 235 3.94 -8.95 21.68
C LYS A 235 3.83 -7.72 20.78
N GLN A 236 4.37 -7.81 19.54
CA GLN A 236 4.37 -6.68 18.61
C GLN A 236 2.96 -6.36 18.10
N SER A 237 2.12 -7.38 17.87
CA SER A 237 0.73 -7.17 17.47
C SER A 237 -0.12 -6.57 18.60
N GLU A 238 0.10 -6.96 19.87
CA GLU A 238 -0.54 -6.33 21.04
C GLU A 238 -0.21 -4.84 21.10
N GLN A 239 1.06 -4.48 21.02
CA GLN A 239 1.50 -3.07 20.96
C GLN A 239 0.94 -2.32 19.76
N GLY A 240 0.88 -3.00 18.61
CA GLY A 240 0.29 -2.45 17.39
C GLY A 240 -1.19 -2.12 17.54
N ILE A 241 -1.97 -2.98 18.21
CA ILE A 241 -3.39 -2.75 18.49
C ILE A 241 -3.58 -1.52 19.39
N GLU A 242 -2.71 -1.31 20.38
CA GLU A 242 -2.76 -0.11 21.23
C GLU A 242 -2.53 1.18 20.44
N LEU A 243 -1.62 1.15 19.45
CA LEU A 243 -1.28 2.31 18.63
C LEU A 243 -2.27 2.53 17.47
N TYR A 244 -2.79 1.45 16.91
CA TYR A 244 -3.64 1.44 15.71
C TYR A 244 -4.91 0.58 15.92
N PRO A 245 -5.80 0.95 16.86
CA PRO A 245 -6.91 0.09 17.29
C PRO A 245 -7.96 -0.19 16.20
N ALA A 246 -8.00 0.59 15.13
CA ALA A 246 -8.94 0.41 14.03
C ALA A 246 -8.38 -0.44 12.87
N GLN A 247 -7.24 -1.11 13.06
CA GLN A 247 -6.58 -1.91 12.01
C GLN A 247 -6.84 -3.41 12.21
N PRO A 248 -7.81 -4.01 11.50
CA PRO A 248 -8.23 -5.40 11.74
C PRO A 248 -7.11 -6.42 11.49
N LEU A 249 -6.16 -6.12 10.59
CA LEU A 249 -5.04 -7.02 10.31
C LEU A 249 -4.19 -7.30 11.57
N LEU A 250 -4.05 -6.33 12.47
CA LEU A 250 -3.30 -6.52 13.72
C LEU A 250 -3.97 -7.55 14.64
N TYR A 251 -5.29 -7.53 14.71
CA TYR A 251 -6.09 -8.51 15.45
C TYR A 251 -5.98 -9.91 14.84
N LEU A 252 -5.96 -9.99 13.50
CA LEU A 252 -5.74 -11.26 12.81
C LEU A 252 -4.34 -11.81 13.11
N MET A 253 -3.30 -10.98 13.03
CA MET A 253 -1.92 -11.40 13.32
C MET A 253 -1.74 -11.82 14.78
N ASN A 254 -2.38 -11.11 15.71
CA ASN A 254 -2.43 -11.48 17.12
C ASN A 254 -3.14 -12.84 17.32
N GLY A 255 -4.31 -13.02 16.73
CA GLY A 255 -5.06 -14.28 16.77
C GLY A 255 -4.25 -15.45 16.19
N ARG A 256 -3.54 -15.25 15.09
CA ARG A 256 -2.62 -16.25 14.49
C ARG A 256 -1.50 -16.63 15.45
N ALA A 257 -0.89 -15.64 16.09
CA ALA A 257 0.15 -15.88 17.11
C ALA A 257 -0.39 -16.71 18.25
N GLN A 258 -1.54 -16.33 18.79
CA GLN A 258 -2.20 -17.03 19.90
C GLN A 258 -2.59 -18.46 19.52
N ASN A 259 -3.14 -18.69 18.31
CA ASN A 259 -3.44 -20.02 17.78
C ASN A 259 -2.19 -20.90 17.75
N SER A 260 -1.07 -20.34 17.25
CA SER A 260 0.21 -21.06 17.17
C SER A 260 0.79 -21.40 18.54
N LEU A 261 0.52 -20.55 19.54
CA LEU A 261 0.87 -20.73 20.95
C LEU A 261 -0.15 -21.58 21.73
N ARG A 262 -1.16 -22.13 21.05
CA ARG A 262 -2.27 -22.94 21.62
C ARG A 262 -3.18 -22.20 22.59
N LYS A 263 -3.21 -20.87 22.53
CA LYS A 263 -4.09 -19.99 23.30
C LYS A 263 -5.40 -19.74 22.52
N TYR A 264 -6.16 -20.82 22.27
CA TYR A 264 -7.27 -20.79 21.31
C TYR A 264 -8.43 -19.91 21.73
N ARG A 265 -8.72 -19.80 23.05
CA ARG A 265 -9.81 -18.94 23.55
C ARG A 265 -9.48 -17.47 23.41
N GLU A 266 -8.26 -17.13 23.74
CA GLU A 266 -7.73 -15.78 23.61
C GLU A 266 -7.66 -15.37 22.12
N ALA A 267 -7.24 -16.30 21.25
CA ALA A 267 -7.25 -16.09 19.81
C ALA A 267 -8.65 -15.76 19.28
N ILE A 268 -9.67 -16.49 19.74
CA ILE A 268 -11.06 -16.23 19.35
C ILE A 268 -11.47 -14.82 19.84
N SER A 269 -11.23 -14.52 21.12
CA SER A 269 -11.65 -13.24 21.72
C SER A 269 -11.08 -12.05 20.98
N ILE A 270 -9.75 -12.02 20.74
CA ILE A 270 -9.11 -10.90 20.06
C ILE A 270 -9.55 -10.76 18.60
N MET A 271 -9.77 -11.87 17.93
CA MET A 271 -10.25 -11.84 16.54
C MET A 271 -11.73 -11.43 16.44
N GLU A 272 -12.57 -11.75 17.43
CA GLU A 272 -13.94 -11.22 17.49
C GLU A 272 -13.94 -9.69 17.58
N GLU A 273 -13.08 -9.10 18.39
CA GLU A 273 -12.90 -7.64 18.45
C GLU A 273 -12.45 -7.06 17.10
N GLY A 274 -11.50 -7.73 16.43
CA GLY A 274 -10.99 -7.30 15.12
C GLY A 274 -12.01 -7.32 13.98
N LEU A 275 -12.99 -8.24 14.05
CA LEU A 275 -14.04 -8.34 13.04
C LEU A 275 -14.93 -7.10 12.97
N ASP A 276 -15.13 -6.39 14.07
CA ASP A 276 -15.95 -5.19 14.13
C ASP A 276 -15.35 -4.02 13.33
N TYR A 277 -14.07 -4.09 13.00
CA TYR A 277 -13.35 -3.09 12.20
C TYR A 277 -13.31 -3.41 10.70
N ILE A 278 -13.80 -4.60 10.28
CA ILE A 278 -13.83 -4.97 8.85
C ILE A 278 -15.13 -4.46 8.24
N LEU A 279 -15.02 -3.48 7.31
CA LEU A 279 -16.19 -2.93 6.64
C LEU A 279 -16.60 -3.77 5.43
N GLU A 280 -15.79 -3.84 4.39
CA GLU A 280 -16.10 -4.49 3.10
C GLU A 280 -14.89 -5.27 2.54
N ASP A 281 -14.14 -5.97 3.41
CA ASP A 281 -13.00 -6.79 3.01
C ASP A 281 -13.30 -8.28 3.23
N ASP A 282 -13.89 -8.90 2.22
CA ASP A 282 -14.29 -10.31 2.28
C ASP A 282 -13.07 -11.26 2.33
N GLU A 283 -11.94 -10.88 1.75
CA GLU A 283 -10.71 -11.67 1.81
C GLU A 283 -10.13 -11.68 3.23
N LEU A 284 -10.04 -10.50 3.85
CA LEU A 284 -9.61 -10.39 5.24
C LEU A 284 -10.58 -11.11 6.16
N LYS A 285 -11.89 -10.93 5.98
CA LYS A 285 -12.96 -11.62 6.74
C LYS A 285 -12.88 -13.13 6.59
N SER A 286 -12.64 -13.63 5.37
CA SER A 286 -12.38 -15.05 5.11
C SER A 286 -11.17 -15.55 5.90
N SER A 287 -10.11 -14.73 5.99
CA SER A 287 -8.91 -15.07 6.77
C SER A 287 -9.21 -15.20 8.25
N PHE A 288 -10.01 -14.30 8.84
CA PHE A 288 -10.48 -14.43 10.22
C PHE A 288 -11.29 -15.72 10.42
N TYR A 289 -12.21 -16.03 9.53
CA TYR A 289 -13.04 -17.24 9.64
C TYR A 289 -12.20 -18.53 9.51
N LYS A 290 -11.14 -18.53 8.71
CA LYS A 290 -10.17 -19.64 8.68
C LYS A 290 -9.50 -19.85 10.03
N GLU A 291 -9.06 -18.76 10.65
CA GLU A 291 -8.41 -18.83 11.99
C GLU A 291 -9.39 -19.23 13.10
N PHE A 292 -10.65 -18.76 13.08
CA PHE A 292 -11.70 -19.26 14.00
C PHE A 292 -11.92 -20.76 13.83
N SER A 293 -12.00 -21.22 12.60
CA SER A 293 -12.16 -22.65 12.32
C SER A 293 -11.02 -23.47 12.94
N LEU A 294 -9.78 -23.01 12.79
CA LEU A 294 -8.60 -23.65 13.40
C LEU A 294 -8.70 -23.68 14.93
N SER A 295 -9.05 -22.56 15.56
CA SER A 295 -9.22 -22.46 17.02
C SER A 295 -10.27 -23.41 17.54
N TYR A 296 -11.47 -23.40 16.95
CA TYR A 296 -12.58 -24.27 17.38
C TYR A 296 -12.28 -25.76 17.13
N LYS A 297 -11.60 -26.09 16.02
CA LYS A 297 -11.17 -27.45 15.74
C LYS A 297 -10.17 -27.96 16.79
N ALA A 298 -9.19 -27.13 17.16
CA ALA A 298 -8.21 -27.48 18.18
C ALA A 298 -8.83 -27.66 19.58
N MET A 299 -9.92 -26.94 19.87
CA MET A 299 -10.71 -27.08 21.08
C MET A 299 -11.71 -28.26 21.05
N GLY A 300 -11.77 -29.03 19.96
CA GLY A 300 -12.70 -30.15 19.81
C GLY A 300 -14.13 -29.74 19.44
N ASN A 301 -14.40 -28.46 19.19
CA ASN A 301 -15.73 -27.99 18.77
C ASN A 301 -15.89 -28.07 17.25
N ASN A 302 -16.03 -29.29 16.75
CA ASN A 302 -16.12 -29.56 15.31
C ASN A 302 -17.32 -28.87 14.63
N LYS A 303 -18.42 -28.62 15.34
CA LYS A 303 -19.60 -27.94 14.81
C LYS A 303 -19.27 -26.48 14.45
N MET A 304 -18.66 -25.75 15.37
CA MET A 304 -18.25 -24.36 15.13
C MET A 304 -17.12 -24.28 14.10
N ALA A 305 -16.15 -25.21 14.18
CA ALA A 305 -15.06 -25.29 13.19
C ALA A 305 -15.60 -25.42 11.76
N THR A 306 -16.53 -26.32 11.51
CA THR A 306 -17.15 -26.50 10.19
C THR A 306 -17.97 -25.28 9.78
N SER A 307 -18.70 -24.67 10.71
CA SER A 307 -19.48 -23.46 10.42
C SER A 307 -18.61 -22.30 9.94
N TYR A 308 -17.51 -22.02 10.64
CA TYR A 308 -16.59 -20.95 10.26
C TYR A 308 -15.80 -21.29 8.97
N TYR A 309 -15.45 -22.55 8.78
CA TYR A 309 -14.82 -22.99 7.52
C TYR A 309 -15.72 -22.72 6.31
N ASN A 310 -17.00 -23.05 6.41
CA ASN A 310 -17.96 -22.80 5.32
C ASN A 310 -18.12 -21.30 5.04
N LYS A 311 -18.24 -20.47 6.07
CA LYS A 311 -18.27 -19.00 5.93
C LYS A 311 -17.01 -18.47 5.22
N ALA A 312 -15.83 -19.03 5.53
CA ALA A 312 -14.60 -18.62 4.87
C ALA A 312 -14.58 -18.99 3.37
N ILE A 313 -15.15 -20.14 3.00
CA ILE A 313 -15.24 -20.56 1.59
C ILE A 313 -16.26 -19.70 0.85
N GLU A 314 -17.43 -19.43 1.43
CA GLU A 314 -18.47 -18.61 0.81
C GLU A 314 -17.91 -17.25 0.38
N LEU A 315 -17.16 -16.57 1.23
CA LEU A 315 -16.51 -15.31 0.90
C LEU A 315 -15.36 -15.43 -0.11
N GLY A 316 -14.68 -16.60 -0.17
CA GLY A 316 -13.59 -16.85 -1.12
C GLY A 316 -14.02 -17.30 -2.51
N THR A 317 -15.30 -17.62 -2.73
CA THR A 317 -15.83 -18.13 -4.01
C THR A 317 -16.63 -17.10 -4.82
N GLU A 318 -16.87 -15.91 -4.28
CA GLU A 318 -17.58 -14.82 -4.96
C GLU A 318 -16.65 -13.89 -5.78
N GLN A 319 -15.44 -14.36 -6.15
CA GLN A 319 -14.50 -13.63 -7.02
C GLN A 319 -14.44 -14.24 -8.42
#